data_daf5d21c28698679656b48c318079999
#
_entry.id   daf5d21c28698679656b48c318079999
#
_cell.length_a   1.000
_cell.length_b   1.000
_cell.length_c   1.000
_cell.angle_alpha   90.00
_cell.angle_beta   90.00
_cell.angle_gamma   90.00
#
_symmetry.space_group_name_H-M   'P 1'
#
loop_
_entity.id
_entity.type
_entity.pdbx_description
1 polymer ?
#
loop_
_entity_poly.entity_id
_entity_poly.type
_entity_poly.pdbx_seq_one_letter_code
_entity_poly.pdbx_strand_id
1 'polypeptide(L)'
;GINGSPVVPLNNNFDYLNLSIVEVGEGFIASYIQQSSNMNSDIYAVRIDGNCTSIWLDNNAVITNSNNPKSDMTVEKGVSCIFISWSENGNIYTHCLNENGTLGPIDSSHLGDVNSDGNIDVLDVVMLVNQILGSNTLELDNADINDDNEINILDVVALISIILS
;
A
#
# COMPACT_ATOMS: atom_id res chain seq x y z
N GLY A 1 -6.47 -30.35 17.87
CA GLY A 1 -5.49 -29.64 17.06
C GLY A 1 -5.85 -28.17 16.98
N ILE A 2 -4.87 -27.30 17.17
CA ILE A 2 -5.09 -25.86 17.01
C ILE A 2 -5.00 -25.61 15.50
N ASN A 3 -6.14 -25.48 14.84
CA ASN A 3 -6.19 -25.04 13.46
C ASN A 3 -6.18 -23.52 13.46
N GLY A 4 -5.28 -22.90 12.69
CA GLY A 4 -5.32 -21.46 12.44
C GLY A 4 -6.63 -21.03 11.75
N SER A 5 -7.01 -19.78 11.91
CA SER A 5 -8.15 -19.21 11.20
C SER A 5 -7.71 -18.81 9.79
N PRO A 6 -8.48 -19.15 8.73
CA PRO A 6 -8.16 -18.72 7.38
C PRO A 6 -8.39 -17.21 7.27
N VAL A 7 -7.38 -16.47 6.84
CA VAL A 7 -7.48 -15.02 6.53
C VAL A 7 -7.91 -14.76 5.09
N VAL A 8 -7.80 -15.78 4.23
CA VAL A 8 -8.29 -15.79 2.86
C VAL A 8 -9.15 -17.03 2.68
N PRO A 9 -10.39 -16.91 2.19
CA PRO A 9 -11.23 -18.08 1.88
C PRO A 9 -10.55 -18.95 0.81
N LEU A 10 -10.30 -20.21 1.13
CA LEU A 10 -9.74 -21.15 0.17
C LEU A 10 -10.76 -21.47 -0.93
N ASN A 11 -10.31 -21.39 -2.16
CA ASN A 11 -11.07 -21.85 -3.33
C ASN A 11 -10.38 -23.10 -3.90
N ASN A 12 -11.04 -24.24 -3.87
CA ASN A 12 -10.49 -25.53 -4.30
C ASN A 12 -10.13 -25.60 -5.81
N ASN A 13 -10.45 -24.56 -6.57
CA ASN A 13 -10.07 -24.46 -7.99
C ASN A 13 -8.67 -23.86 -8.18
N PHE A 14 -7.99 -23.49 -7.10
CA PHE A 14 -6.68 -22.84 -7.15
C PHE A 14 -5.70 -23.49 -6.18
N ASP A 15 -4.44 -23.51 -6.56
CA ASP A 15 -3.32 -23.76 -5.68
C ASP A 15 -2.78 -22.45 -5.14
N TYR A 16 -2.38 -22.43 -3.87
CA TYR A 16 -1.80 -21.26 -3.18
C TYR A 16 -0.33 -21.53 -2.92
N LEU A 17 0.54 -20.75 -3.55
CA LEU A 17 1.98 -20.98 -3.58
C LEU A 17 2.74 -19.77 -3.02
N ASN A 18 3.99 -19.99 -2.63
CA ASN A 18 4.95 -18.95 -2.25
C ASN A 18 4.40 -17.91 -1.27
N LEU A 19 3.81 -18.38 -0.15
CA LEU A 19 3.37 -17.48 0.91
C LEU A 19 4.57 -16.75 1.52
N SER A 20 4.49 -15.43 1.56
CA SER A 20 5.44 -14.57 2.26
C SER A 20 4.70 -13.60 3.17
N ILE A 21 5.32 -13.24 4.30
CA ILE A 21 4.74 -12.33 5.30
C ILE A 21 5.78 -11.27 5.67
N VAL A 22 5.34 -10.01 5.73
CA VAL A 22 6.14 -8.89 6.19
C VAL A 22 5.38 -8.11 7.26
N GLU A 23 6.09 -7.68 8.29
CA GLU A 23 5.52 -6.87 9.37
C GLU A 23 5.33 -5.41 8.93
N VAL A 24 4.14 -4.84 9.19
CA VAL A 24 3.77 -3.47 8.83
C VAL A 24 2.92 -2.84 9.93
N GLY A 25 3.39 -1.75 10.50
CA GLY A 25 2.68 -1.10 11.61
C GLY A 25 2.33 -2.10 12.72
N GLU A 26 1.07 -2.15 13.11
CA GLU A 26 0.55 -3.06 14.16
C GLU A 26 0.08 -4.43 13.62
N GLY A 27 0.48 -4.80 12.40
CA GLY A 27 0.03 -6.04 11.77
C GLY A 27 1.01 -6.57 10.74
N PHE A 28 0.48 -7.29 9.77
CA PHE A 28 1.28 -7.97 8.75
C PHE A 28 0.61 -7.84 7.38
N ILE A 29 1.43 -7.85 6.33
CA ILE A 29 0.97 -8.13 4.97
C ILE A 29 1.44 -9.52 4.59
N ALA A 30 0.49 -10.38 4.23
CA ALA A 30 0.73 -11.71 3.68
C ALA A 30 0.49 -11.68 2.18
N SER A 31 1.49 -12.09 1.39
CA SER A 31 1.41 -12.16 -0.06
C SER A 31 1.55 -13.60 -0.54
N TYR A 32 0.83 -13.95 -1.59
CA TYR A 32 0.80 -15.32 -2.11
C TYR A 32 0.52 -15.34 -3.61
N ILE A 33 0.96 -16.42 -4.27
CA ILE A 33 0.59 -16.73 -5.65
C ILE A 33 -0.65 -17.62 -5.63
N GLN A 34 -1.69 -17.25 -6.37
CA GLN A 34 -2.88 -18.06 -6.63
C GLN A 34 -2.80 -18.60 -8.04
N GLN A 35 -2.67 -19.91 -8.19
CA GLN A 35 -2.50 -20.59 -9.48
C GLN A 35 -3.73 -21.43 -9.82
N SER A 36 -4.20 -21.32 -11.05
CA SER A 36 -5.28 -22.13 -11.61
C SER A 36 -4.77 -23.44 -12.21
N SER A 37 -5.67 -24.38 -12.50
CA SER A 37 -5.34 -25.70 -13.08
C SER A 37 -4.64 -25.64 -14.44
N ASN A 38 -4.78 -24.56 -15.20
CA ASN A 38 -4.08 -24.33 -16.46
C ASN A 38 -2.76 -23.54 -16.30
N MET A 39 -2.19 -23.50 -15.08
CA MET A 39 -0.94 -22.87 -14.73
C MET A 39 -0.94 -21.32 -14.75
N ASN A 40 -2.04 -20.68 -15.13
CA ASN A 40 -2.15 -19.22 -15.00
C ASN A 40 -2.15 -18.85 -13.53
N SER A 41 -1.41 -17.81 -13.17
CA SER A 41 -1.30 -17.41 -11.79
C SER A 41 -1.29 -15.89 -11.63
N ASP A 42 -1.81 -15.44 -10.49
CA ASP A 42 -1.80 -14.04 -10.08
C ASP A 42 -1.23 -13.92 -8.67
N ILE A 43 -0.72 -12.74 -8.35
CA ILE A 43 -0.20 -12.44 -7.02
C ILE A 43 -1.22 -11.57 -6.29
N TYR A 44 -1.49 -11.97 -5.07
CA TYR A 44 -2.37 -11.26 -4.15
C TYR A 44 -1.65 -10.94 -2.86
N ALA A 45 -2.12 -9.90 -2.17
CA ALA A 45 -1.73 -9.59 -0.82
C ALA A 45 -2.97 -9.31 0.06
N VAL A 46 -2.86 -9.59 1.34
CA VAL A 46 -3.87 -9.30 2.36
C VAL A 46 -3.19 -8.67 3.56
N ARG A 47 -3.78 -7.61 4.11
CA ARG A 47 -3.32 -7.02 5.37
C ARG A 47 -4.13 -7.58 6.52
N ILE A 48 -3.43 -8.03 7.56
CA ILE A 48 -4.02 -8.61 8.78
C ILE A 48 -3.52 -7.86 10.01
N ASP A 49 -4.41 -7.66 10.97
CA ASP A 49 -4.06 -7.10 12.28
C ASP A 49 -3.42 -8.14 13.20
N GLY A 50 -3.03 -7.72 14.41
CA GLY A 50 -2.48 -8.61 15.44
C GLY A 50 -3.44 -9.72 15.92
N ASN A 51 -4.73 -9.67 15.58
CA ASN A 51 -5.74 -10.67 15.86
C ASN A 51 -6.02 -11.60 14.67
N CYS A 52 -5.22 -11.51 13.61
CA CYS A 52 -5.40 -12.25 12.34
C CYS A 52 -6.71 -11.91 11.61
N THR A 53 -7.20 -10.68 11.73
CA THR A 53 -8.36 -10.19 11.01
C THR A 53 -7.91 -9.36 9.81
N SER A 54 -8.54 -9.55 8.64
CA SER A 54 -8.26 -8.73 7.45
C SER A 54 -8.66 -7.27 7.71
N ILE A 55 -7.76 -6.35 7.41
CA ILE A 55 -7.96 -4.90 7.62
C ILE A 55 -8.48 -4.24 6.33
N TRP A 56 -8.07 -4.71 5.15
CA TRP A 56 -8.50 -4.10 3.88
C TRP A 56 -9.96 -4.44 3.56
N LEU A 57 -10.70 -3.45 3.08
CA LEU A 57 -12.14 -3.54 2.80
C LEU A 57 -12.49 -4.63 1.78
N ASP A 58 -11.67 -4.81 0.75
CA ASP A 58 -11.86 -5.82 -0.30
C ASP A 58 -11.13 -7.14 0.00
N ASN A 59 -10.63 -7.31 1.22
CA ASN A 59 -9.87 -8.45 1.71
C ASN A 59 -8.52 -8.71 1.03
N ASN A 60 -8.35 -8.40 -0.26
CA ASN A 60 -7.11 -8.66 -1.00
C ASN A 60 -6.74 -7.49 -1.92
N ALA A 61 -5.46 -7.12 -1.96
CA ALA A 61 -4.90 -6.34 -3.07
C ALA A 61 -4.48 -7.30 -4.19
N VAL A 62 -4.83 -6.97 -5.42
CA VAL A 62 -4.38 -7.69 -6.62
C VAL A 62 -3.08 -7.04 -7.09
N ILE A 63 -1.97 -7.77 -6.98
CA ILE A 63 -0.64 -7.28 -7.38
C ILE A 63 -0.42 -7.45 -8.87
N THR A 64 -0.90 -8.59 -9.41
CA THR A 64 -0.86 -8.87 -10.86
C THR A 64 -2.16 -9.51 -11.29
N ASN A 65 -2.51 -9.31 -12.56
CA ASN A 65 -3.65 -9.95 -13.23
C ASN A 65 -3.27 -10.44 -14.64
N SER A 66 -2.01 -10.74 -14.89
CA SER A 66 -1.56 -11.31 -16.16
C SER A 66 -1.76 -12.82 -16.18
N ASN A 67 -2.29 -13.36 -17.27
CA ASN A 67 -2.57 -14.79 -17.41
C ASN A 67 -1.32 -15.64 -17.66
N ASN A 68 -0.20 -15.35 -17.02
CA ASN A 68 1.06 -16.07 -17.19
C ASN A 68 1.47 -16.76 -15.87
N PRO A 69 2.18 -17.90 -15.93
CA PRO A 69 2.77 -18.51 -14.75
C PRO A 69 3.76 -17.59 -14.06
N LYS A 70 3.68 -17.51 -12.74
CA LYS A 70 4.60 -16.74 -11.88
C LYS A 70 5.29 -17.68 -10.90
N SER A 71 6.54 -17.36 -10.59
CA SER A 71 7.36 -18.10 -9.61
C SER A 71 8.30 -17.17 -8.85
N ASP A 72 9.03 -17.74 -7.88
CA ASP A 72 10.12 -17.09 -7.16
C ASP A 72 9.73 -15.73 -6.55
N MET A 73 8.51 -15.64 -6.01
CA MET A 73 8.05 -14.43 -5.36
C MET A 73 8.84 -14.16 -4.09
N THR A 74 9.31 -12.93 -3.93
CA THR A 74 9.92 -12.40 -2.71
C THR A 74 9.21 -11.14 -2.27
N VAL A 75 9.20 -10.90 -0.96
CA VAL A 75 8.56 -9.73 -0.36
C VAL A 75 9.51 -9.12 0.65
N GLU A 76 9.77 -7.82 0.50
CA GLU A 76 10.66 -7.07 1.36
C GLU A 76 10.05 -5.72 1.73
N LYS A 77 10.22 -5.32 3.00
CA LYS A 77 9.81 -4.00 3.46
C LYS A 77 10.86 -2.97 3.05
N GLY A 78 10.45 -2.01 2.21
CA GLY A 78 11.21 -0.81 1.91
C GLY A 78 10.92 0.32 2.89
N VAL A 79 11.47 1.50 2.60
CA VAL A 79 11.27 2.71 3.42
C VAL A 79 9.85 3.24 3.26
N SER A 80 9.35 3.32 2.02
CA SER A 80 8.06 3.94 1.68
C SER A 80 7.01 2.95 1.19
N CYS A 81 7.39 1.70 0.90
CA CYS A 81 6.45 0.67 0.46
C CYS A 81 7.02 -0.73 0.64
N ILE A 82 6.22 -1.72 0.37
CA ILE A 82 6.58 -3.12 0.38
C ILE A 82 6.87 -3.54 -1.06
N PHE A 83 8.10 -4.00 -1.32
CA PHE A 83 8.48 -4.52 -2.63
C PHE A 83 8.07 -5.98 -2.76
N ILE A 84 7.30 -6.28 -3.80
CA ILE A 84 6.92 -7.63 -4.19
C ILE A 84 7.56 -7.89 -5.55
N SER A 85 8.49 -8.84 -5.61
CA SER A 85 9.21 -9.20 -6.83
C SER A 85 8.93 -10.65 -7.20
N TRP A 86 8.83 -10.94 -8.51
CA TRP A 86 8.55 -12.29 -9.01
C TRP A 86 9.19 -12.52 -10.38
N SER A 87 9.27 -13.78 -10.76
CA SER A 87 9.66 -14.22 -12.10
C SER A 87 8.43 -14.54 -12.94
N GLU A 88 8.39 -14.04 -14.17
CA GLU A 88 7.34 -14.30 -15.16
C GLU A 88 7.94 -14.27 -16.56
N ASN A 89 7.73 -15.35 -17.35
CA ASN A 89 8.23 -15.47 -18.73
C ASN A 89 9.75 -15.17 -18.89
N GLY A 90 10.55 -15.56 -17.89
CA GLY A 90 12.01 -15.37 -17.91
C GLY A 90 12.48 -13.94 -17.58
N ASN A 91 11.56 -13.05 -17.20
CA ASN A 91 11.87 -11.72 -16.71
C ASN A 91 11.58 -11.62 -15.21
N ILE A 92 12.25 -10.67 -14.57
CA ILE A 92 11.96 -10.31 -13.16
C ILE A 92 11.15 -9.03 -13.17
N TYR A 93 10.04 -9.05 -12.44
CA TYR A 93 9.16 -7.91 -12.22
C TYR A 93 9.16 -7.53 -10.76
N THR A 94 8.86 -6.29 -10.47
CA THR A 94 8.64 -5.81 -9.11
C THR A 94 7.52 -4.79 -9.07
N HIS A 95 6.73 -4.85 -8.01
CA HIS A 95 5.75 -3.82 -7.66
C HIS A 95 6.00 -3.32 -6.25
N CYS A 96 5.69 -2.06 -6.05
CA CYS A 96 5.60 -1.41 -4.76
C CYS A 96 4.14 -1.51 -4.29
N LEU A 97 3.91 -2.06 -3.12
CA LEU A 97 2.60 -2.17 -2.47
C LEU A 97 2.61 -1.28 -1.23
N ASN A 98 1.68 -0.36 -1.15
CA ASN A 98 1.48 0.50 0.00
C ASN A 98 0.71 -0.21 1.11
N GLU A 99 0.84 0.23 2.34
CA GLU A 99 0.15 -0.36 3.50
C GLU A 99 -1.38 -0.26 3.42
N ASN A 100 -1.91 0.68 2.62
CA ASN A 100 -3.34 0.81 2.35
C ASN A 100 -3.87 -0.13 1.24
N GLY A 101 -2.99 -0.92 0.60
CA GLY A 101 -3.36 -1.87 -0.46
C GLY A 101 -3.26 -1.32 -1.88
N THR A 102 -2.86 -0.08 -2.07
CA THR A 102 -2.64 0.50 -3.40
C THR A 102 -1.28 0.09 -3.98
N LEU A 103 -1.19 -0.02 -5.30
CA LEU A 103 0.05 -0.31 -6.01
C LEU A 103 0.73 0.97 -6.47
N GLY A 104 2.04 0.91 -6.53
CA GLY A 104 2.89 2.00 -6.96
C GLY A 104 3.63 2.64 -5.79
N PRO A 105 4.72 3.37 -6.05
CA PRO A 105 5.30 4.19 -5.01
C PRO A 105 4.20 5.10 -4.47
N ILE A 106 4.20 5.34 -3.16
CA ILE A 106 3.54 6.53 -2.67
C ILE A 106 4.22 7.66 -3.43
N ASP A 107 3.47 8.26 -4.34
CA ASP A 107 4.02 9.33 -5.16
C ASP A 107 4.28 10.52 -4.25
N SER A 108 5.50 10.56 -3.71
CA SER A 108 5.94 11.69 -2.89
C SER A 108 6.01 12.99 -3.71
N SER A 109 5.80 12.90 -5.04
CA SER A 109 5.65 14.09 -5.88
C SER A 109 4.36 14.86 -5.58
N HIS A 110 3.39 14.21 -4.90
CA HIS A 110 2.14 14.82 -4.46
C HIS A 110 2.15 15.20 -2.96
N LEU A 111 3.22 14.88 -2.23
CA LEU A 111 3.34 15.33 -0.85
C LEU A 111 3.41 16.87 -0.82
N GLY A 112 2.39 17.49 -0.24
CA GLY A 112 2.21 18.95 -0.29
C GLY A 112 1.19 19.42 -1.35
N ASP A 113 0.77 18.60 -2.30
CA ASP A 113 -0.40 18.83 -3.17
C ASP A 113 -1.67 18.41 -2.40
N VAL A 114 -2.06 19.26 -1.47
CA VAL A 114 -3.14 19.00 -0.52
C VAL A 114 -4.51 19.05 -1.20
N ASN A 115 -4.63 19.83 -2.28
CA ASN A 115 -5.87 19.97 -3.05
C ASN A 115 -5.97 18.99 -4.22
N SER A 116 -4.89 18.23 -4.52
CA SER A 116 -4.78 17.23 -5.60
C SER A 116 -4.99 17.82 -7.00
N ASP A 117 -4.52 19.06 -7.24
CA ASP A 117 -4.61 19.69 -8.55
C ASP A 117 -3.35 19.49 -9.43
N GLY A 118 -2.34 18.79 -8.88
CA GLY A 118 -1.07 18.47 -9.55
C GLY A 118 0.00 19.56 -9.39
N ASN A 119 -0.25 20.63 -8.62
CA ASN A 119 0.72 21.66 -8.31
C ASN A 119 0.87 21.78 -6.79
N ILE A 120 2.08 22.13 -6.34
CA ILE A 120 2.32 22.43 -4.93
C ILE A 120 2.48 23.96 -4.84
N ASP A 121 1.44 24.64 -4.34
CA ASP A 121 1.41 26.09 -4.29
C ASP A 121 0.69 26.66 -3.04
N VAL A 122 0.40 27.96 -3.05
CA VAL A 122 -0.24 28.62 -1.92
C VAL A 122 -1.67 28.14 -1.64
N LEU A 123 -2.35 27.53 -2.62
CA LEU A 123 -3.70 27.00 -2.40
C LEU A 123 -3.68 25.77 -1.49
N ASP A 124 -2.61 24.97 -1.55
CA ASP A 124 -2.39 23.85 -0.64
C ASP A 124 -2.17 24.33 0.79
N VAL A 125 -1.40 25.39 0.96
CA VAL A 125 -1.21 26.01 2.28
C VAL A 125 -2.54 26.45 2.87
N VAL A 126 -3.39 27.09 2.07
CA VAL A 126 -4.73 27.53 2.51
C VAL A 126 -5.59 26.33 2.88
N MET A 127 -5.55 25.25 2.12
CA MET A 127 -6.32 24.04 2.37
C MET A 127 -5.85 23.35 3.66
N LEU A 128 -4.54 23.20 3.84
CA LEU A 128 -3.92 22.64 5.03
C LEU A 128 -4.26 23.44 6.30
N VAL A 129 -4.20 24.76 6.24
CA VAL A 129 -4.60 25.63 7.37
C VAL A 129 -6.08 25.46 7.69
N ASN A 130 -6.96 25.38 6.71
CA ASN A 130 -8.39 25.14 6.92
C ASN A 130 -8.66 23.78 7.58
N GLN A 131 -7.90 22.76 7.23
CA GLN A 131 -7.95 21.44 7.88
C GLN A 131 -7.59 21.54 9.36
N ILE A 132 -6.46 22.17 9.68
CA ILE A 132 -5.97 22.36 11.06
C ILE A 132 -6.98 23.15 11.91
N LEU A 133 -7.65 24.12 11.31
CA LEU A 133 -8.69 24.91 12.00
C LEU A 133 -10.03 24.18 12.15
N GLY A 134 -10.11 22.91 11.71
CA GLY A 134 -11.31 22.07 11.83
C GLY A 134 -12.45 22.47 10.90
N SER A 135 -12.18 23.25 9.85
CA SER A 135 -13.15 23.65 8.85
C SER A 135 -13.45 22.55 7.83
N ASN A 136 -12.66 21.49 7.82
CA ASN A 136 -12.79 20.36 6.90
C ASN A 136 -12.42 19.05 7.64
N THR A 137 -13.15 17.97 7.38
CA THR A 137 -12.92 16.64 7.98
C THR A 137 -12.42 15.62 6.95
N LEU A 138 -11.83 16.09 5.87
CA LEU A 138 -11.23 15.22 4.86
C LEU A 138 -9.89 14.67 5.39
N GLU A 139 -9.70 13.37 5.30
CA GLU A 139 -8.38 12.76 5.44
C GLU A 139 -7.56 13.22 4.23
N LEU A 140 -6.49 13.97 4.50
CA LEU A 140 -5.62 14.49 3.45
C LEU A 140 -4.31 13.69 3.47
N ASP A 141 -4.23 12.68 2.63
CA ASP A 141 -3.09 11.77 2.53
C ASP A 141 -1.75 12.49 2.25
N ASN A 142 -1.81 13.72 1.69
CA ASN A 142 -0.64 14.52 1.31
C ASN A 142 -0.34 15.68 2.26
N ALA A 143 -0.93 15.70 3.45
CA ALA A 143 -0.91 16.84 4.37
C ALA A 143 0.11 16.72 5.51
N ASP A 144 0.54 15.50 5.85
CA ASP A 144 1.63 15.26 6.81
C ASP A 144 2.99 15.41 6.09
N ILE A 145 3.47 16.64 6.01
CA ILE A 145 4.65 16.98 5.19
C ILE A 145 5.95 16.57 5.89
N ASN A 146 5.94 16.54 7.24
CA ASN A 146 7.11 16.22 8.04
C ASN A 146 7.16 14.75 8.50
N ASP A 147 6.12 13.94 8.16
CA ASP A 147 6.01 12.49 8.46
C ASP A 147 6.07 12.19 9.97
N ASP A 148 5.42 13.07 10.80
CA ASP A 148 5.33 12.87 12.25
C ASP A 148 4.00 12.22 12.69
N ASN A 149 3.11 11.89 11.74
CA ASN A 149 1.76 11.35 11.91
C ASN A 149 0.77 12.31 12.58
N GLU A 150 1.08 13.62 12.61
CA GLU A 150 0.20 14.67 13.12
C GLU A 150 0.07 15.80 12.09
N ILE A 151 -1.12 16.05 11.58
CA ILE A 151 -1.36 17.22 10.71
C ILE A 151 -1.50 18.46 11.58
N ASN A 152 -0.47 19.31 11.59
CA ASN A 152 -0.40 20.50 12.44
C ASN A 152 0.35 21.67 11.77
N ILE A 153 0.64 22.72 12.55
CA ILE A 153 1.30 23.92 12.03
C ILE A 153 2.72 23.66 11.49
N LEU A 154 3.37 22.58 11.92
CA LEU A 154 4.71 22.23 11.44
C LEU A 154 4.68 21.80 9.98
N ASP A 155 3.59 21.15 9.54
CA ASP A 155 3.38 20.80 8.14
C ASP A 155 3.19 22.03 7.26
N VAL A 156 2.48 23.03 7.77
CA VAL A 156 2.35 24.32 7.07
C VAL A 156 3.72 24.97 6.86
N VAL A 157 4.58 24.95 7.86
CA VAL A 157 5.94 25.50 7.76
C VAL A 157 6.78 24.69 6.77
N ALA A 158 6.67 23.35 6.81
CA ALA A 158 7.37 22.46 5.88
C ALA A 158 6.89 22.71 4.44
N LEU A 159 5.57 22.80 4.21
CA LEU A 159 4.98 23.09 2.90
C LEU A 159 5.45 24.43 2.33
N ILE A 160 5.42 25.49 3.13
CA ILE A 160 5.93 26.79 2.71
C ILE A 160 7.42 26.72 2.32
N SER A 161 8.21 25.91 3.03
CA SER A 161 9.63 25.72 2.70
C SER A 161 9.82 25.03 1.35
N ILE A 162 8.94 24.09 0.98
CA ILE A 162 8.94 23.43 -0.34
C ILE A 162 8.59 24.44 -1.43
N ILE A 163 7.56 25.26 -1.25
CA ILE A 163 7.09 26.25 -2.24
C ILE A 163 8.16 27.32 -2.52
N LEU A 164 8.98 27.65 -1.53
CA LEU A 164 10.00 28.71 -1.65
C LEU A 164 11.37 28.20 -2.12
N SER A 165 11.55 26.88 -2.28
CA SER A 165 12.82 26.27 -2.69
C SER A 165 12.97 26.24 -4.22
#